data_854142a7e56a15167be4e4143218e889
#
_entry.id   854142a7e56a15167be4e4143218e889
#
_cell.length_a   1.000
_cell.length_b   1.000
_cell.length_c   1.000
_cell.angle_alpha   90.00
_cell.angle_beta   90.00
_cell.angle_gamma   90.00
#
_symmetry.space_group_name_H-M   'P 1'
#
loop_
_entity.id
_entity.type
_entity.pdbx_description
1 polymer ?
#
loop_
_entity_poly.entity_id
_entity_poly.type
_entity_poly.pdbx_seq_one_letter_code
_entity_poly.pdbx_strand_id
1 'polypeptide(L)'
;MKLFLDTADTELIEKHFQTDLIDGITTNPTLIMKSGRDPEEVYQQLIDMGIDDISMEVVGDFDAMYMEGLRLSRKFGKNATIKVPCTPDGLRVCKKLSRDLVNVNVTLIFSAAQAILAAKAGAKYVSPFVGRVDDNSFVGIELIDQISDIY
;
A
#
# COMPACT_ATOMS: atom_id res chain seq x y z
N MET A 1 -16.91 -0.84 4.20
CA MET A 1 -16.01 -0.63 3.03
C MET A 1 -15.03 0.46 3.39
N LYS A 2 -13.78 0.35 3.00
CA LYS A 2 -12.79 1.42 3.18
C LYS A 2 -12.48 2.08 1.84
N LEU A 3 -12.34 3.41 1.83
CA LEU A 3 -12.02 4.20 0.64
C LEU A 3 -10.65 4.87 0.83
N PHE A 4 -9.73 4.60 -0.08
CA PHE A 4 -8.39 5.17 -0.08
C PHE A 4 -8.17 6.05 -1.30
N LEU A 5 -7.41 7.14 -1.14
CA LEU A 5 -6.89 7.91 -2.27
C LEU A 5 -5.46 7.46 -2.59
N ASP A 6 -5.18 7.26 -3.88
CA ASP A 6 -3.84 6.89 -4.38
C ASP A 6 -3.13 8.13 -4.92
N THR A 7 -2.54 8.92 -4.02
CA THR A 7 -1.87 10.18 -4.35
C THR A 7 -0.92 10.61 -3.24
N ALA A 8 0.06 11.48 -3.58
CA ALA A 8 0.93 12.19 -2.63
C ALA A 8 0.69 13.72 -2.65
N ASP A 9 -0.33 14.17 -3.39
CA ASP A 9 -0.74 15.59 -3.44
C ASP A 9 -1.53 15.93 -2.17
N THR A 10 -0.86 16.60 -1.24
CA THR A 10 -1.43 16.90 0.09
C THR A 10 -2.58 17.93 0.02
N GLU A 11 -2.62 18.83 -0.96
CA GLU A 11 -3.73 19.78 -1.13
C GLU A 11 -4.99 19.05 -1.62
N LEU A 12 -4.81 18.14 -2.58
CA LEU A 12 -5.91 17.31 -3.08
C LEU A 12 -6.45 16.41 -1.97
N ILE A 13 -5.56 15.80 -1.18
CA ILE A 13 -5.93 14.95 -0.05
C ILE A 13 -6.74 15.74 0.98
N GLU A 14 -6.26 16.91 1.41
CA GLU A 14 -6.94 17.76 2.38
C GLU A 14 -8.36 18.09 1.95
N LYS A 15 -8.53 18.50 0.68
CA LYS A 15 -9.84 18.80 0.10
C LYS A 15 -10.83 17.63 0.18
N HIS A 16 -10.38 16.42 -0.11
CA HIS A 16 -11.25 15.23 -0.11
C HIS A 16 -11.41 14.63 1.30
N PHE A 17 -10.42 14.77 2.16
CA PHE A 17 -10.48 14.29 3.53
C PHE A 17 -11.55 15.02 4.36
N GLN A 18 -11.84 16.31 4.03
CA GLN A 18 -12.93 17.07 4.66
C GLN A 18 -14.34 16.46 4.44
N THR A 19 -14.48 15.49 3.54
CA THR A 19 -15.76 14.78 3.32
C THR A 19 -16.05 13.71 4.37
N ASP A 20 -15.10 13.37 5.24
CA ASP A 20 -15.14 12.23 6.18
C ASP A 20 -15.36 10.86 5.52
N LEU A 21 -15.14 10.74 4.20
CA LEU A 21 -15.33 9.49 3.47
C LEU A 21 -14.02 8.73 3.22
N ILE A 22 -12.88 9.37 3.46
CA ILE A 22 -11.56 8.80 3.16
C ILE A 22 -10.99 8.13 4.41
N ASP A 23 -10.71 6.84 4.31
CA ASP A 23 -10.17 6.01 5.40
C ASP A 23 -8.64 5.96 5.42
N GLY A 24 -7.99 6.29 4.30
CA GLY A 24 -6.53 6.22 4.21
C GLY A 24 -5.99 6.68 2.87
N ILE A 25 -4.68 6.67 2.79
CA ILE A 25 -3.92 7.09 1.61
C ILE A 25 -2.98 5.98 1.18
N THR A 26 -2.91 5.72 -0.12
CA THR A 26 -1.84 4.92 -0.70
C THR A 26 -0.86 5.82 -1.45
N THR A 27 0.42 5.61 -1.24
CA THR A 27 1.49 6.29 -1.96
C THR A 27 2.37 5.28 -2.69
N ASN A 28 3.26 5.78 -3.52
CA ASN A 28 4.34 5.00 -4.13
C ASN A 28 5.53 5.94 -4.47
N PRO A 29 6.73 5.39 -4.74
CA PRO A 29 7.92 6.21 -5.01
C PRO A 29 7.74 7.21 -6.15
N THR A 30 6.98 6.86 -7.19
CA THR A 30 6.71 7.75 -8.32
C THR A 30 5.85 8.95 -7.93
N LEU A 31 4.80 8.72 -7.14
CA LEU A 31 3.94 9.79 -6.64
C LEU A 31 4.70 10.75 -5.71
N ILE A 32 5.50 10.19 -4.79
CA ILE A 32 6.35 10.98 -3.89
C ILE A 32 7.38 11.79 -4.70
N MET A 33 8.06 11.18 -5.65
CA MET A 33 9.04 11.88 -6.50
C MET A 33 8.39 13.03 -7.29
N LYS A 34 7.19 12.83 -7.82
CA LYS A 34 6.43 13.89 -8.53
C LYS A 34 6.05 15.05 -7.63
N SER A 35 5.84 14.83 -6.34
CA SER A 35 5.56 15.90 -5.37
C SER A 35 6.78 16.79 -5.10
N GLY A 36 8.00 16.32 -5.43
CA GLY A 36 9.27 17.02 -5.17
C GLY A 36 9.62 17.14 -3.69
N ARG A 37 8.94 16.39 -2.81
CA ARG A 37 9.07 16.49 -1.36
C ARG A 37 9.74 15.23 -0.77
N ASP A 38 10.24 15.38 0.44
CA ASP A 38 10.72 14.23 1.23
C ASP A 38 9.55 13.30 1.61
N PRO A 39 9.67 11.98 1.43
CA PRO A 39 8.60 11.03 1.74
C PRO A 39 8.10 11.14 3.18
N GLU A 40 9.02 11.28 4.14
CA GLU A 40 8.66 11.29 5.56
C GLU A 40 7.97 12.59 5.97
N GLU A 41 8.32 13.71 5.33
CA GLU A 41 7.59 14.97 5.51
C GLU A 41 6.14 14.85 5.00
N VAL A 42 5.94 14.19 3.85
CA VAL A 42 4.60 13.91 3.34
C VAL A 42 3.82 13.03 4.30
N TYR A 43 4.40 11.91 4.76
CA TYR A 43 3.74 11.02 5.72
C TYR A 43 3.38 11.72 7.03
N GLN A 44 4.30 12.54 7.56
CA GLN A 44 4.02 13.29 8.79
C GLN A 44 2.87 14.28 8.60
N GLN A 45 2.85 15.01 7.48
CA GLN A 45 1.75 15.93 7.18
C GLN A 45 0.40 15.21 7.07
N LEU A 46 0.36 14.01 6.45
CA LEU A 46 -0.87 13.21 6.36
C LEU A 46 -1.36 12.78 7.75
N ILE A 47 -0.45 12.40 8.62
CA ILE A 47 -0.78 12.06 10.02
C ILE A 47 -1.31 13.27 10.77
N ASP A 48 -0.68 14.43 10.60
CA ASP A 48 -1.10 15.69 11.24
C ASP A 48 -2.49 16.16 10.75
N MET A 49 -2.89 15.77 9.54
CA MET A 49 -4.26 15.95 9.01
C MET A 49 -5.28 14.98 9.64
N GLY A 50 -4.83 13.96 10.38
CA GLY A 50 -5.69 12.96 11.02
C GLY A 50 -5.90 11.68 10.22
N ILE A 51 -5.08 11.40 9.19
CA ILE A 51 -5.17 10.17 8.40
C ILE A 51 -4.57 9.01 9.17
N ASP A 52 -5.36 7.97 9.40
CA ASP A 52 -5.01 6.84 10.26
C ASP A 52 -4.36 5.65 9.54
N ASP A 53 -4.41 5.59 8.20
CA ASP A 53 -3.85 4.46 7.44
C ASP A 53 -3.14 4.96 6.17
N ILE A 54 -1.81 4.88 6.16
CA ILE A 54 -0.97 5.38 5.08
C ILE A 54 -0.09 4.23 4.56
N SER A 55 -0.29 3.84 3.30
CA SER A 55 0.57 2.86 2.63
C SER A 55 1.87 3.50 2.18
N MET A 56 2.98 3.11 2.83
CA MET A 56 4.34 3.59 2.64
C MET A 56 5.15 2.52 1.91
N GLU A 57 5.50 2.75 0.65
CA GLU A 57 6.15 1.72 -0.18
C GLU A 57 7.66 1.66 0.05
N VAL A 58 8.15 0.45 0.28
CA VAL A 58 9.57 0.12 0.41
C VAL A 58 10.03 -0.70 -0.78
N VAL A 59 11.27 -0.50 -1.20
CA VAL A 59 11.86 -1.12 -2.39
C VAL A 59 13.24 -1.66 -2.10
N GLY A 60 13.71 -2.58 -2.93
CA GLY A 60 15.04 -3.19 -2.82
C GLY A 60 14.96 -4.72 -2.67
N ASP A 61 16.02 -5.30 -2.13
CA ASP A 61 16.07 -6.71 -1.74
C ASP A 61 15.34 -6.96 -0.41
N PHE A 62 15.36 -8.20 0.03
CA PHE A 62 14.70 -8.61 1.27
C PHE A 62 15.15 -7.79 2.49
N ASP A 63 16.46 -7.63 2.67
CA ASP A 63 17.00 -6.97 3.87
C ASP A 63 16.69 -5.46 3.86
N ALA A 64 16.85 -4.80 2.71
CA ALA A 64 16.53 -3.39 2.54
C ALA A 64 15.05 -3.12 2.83
N MET A 65 14.12 -3.86 2.20
CA MET A 65 12.69 -3.71 2.41
C MET A 65 12.28 -4.00 3.85
N TYR A 66 12.84 -5.05 4.48
CA TYR A 66 12.48 -5.40 5.85
C TYR A 66 12.96 -4.37 6.86
N MET A 67 14.21 -3.94 6.77
CA MET A 67 14.77 -2.94 7.67
C MET A 67 14.07 -1.59 7.56
N GLU A 68 13.81 -1.14 6.34
CA GLU A 68 13.09 0.09 6.09
C GLU A 68 11.63 0.00 6.56
N GLY A 69 10.96 -1.11 6.30
CA GLY A 69 9.60 -1.36 6.78
C GLY A 69 9.51 -1.32 8.32
N LEU A 70 10.45 -1.94 9.02
CA LEU A 70 10.51 -1.84 10.49
C LEU A 70 10.77 -0.41 10.95
N ARG A 71 11.66 0.31 10.28
CA ARG A 71 11.99 1.70 10.61
C ARG A 71 10.76 2.60 10.49
N LEU A 72 10.06 2.53 9.36
CA LEU A 72 8.84 3.30 9.12
C LEU A 72 7.73 2.92 10.10
N SER A 73 7.52 1.63 10.36
CA SER A 73 6.50 1.18 11.32
C SER A 73 6.77 1.65 12.74
N ARG A 74 8.03 1.73 13.16
CA ARG A 74 8.40 2.28 14.48
C ARG A 74 8.23 3.79 14.55
N LYS A 75 8.57 4.50 13.45
CA LYS A 75 8.49 5.95 13.39
C LYS A 75 7.04 6.44 13.37
N PHE A 76 6.19 5.82 12.56
CA PHE A 76 4.82 6.28 12.31
C PHE A 76 3.74 5.45 13.01
N GLY A 77 4.14 4.37 13.69
CA GLY A 77 3.25 3.57 14.56
C GLY A 77 2.06 2.98 13.81
N LYS A 78 0.89 3.10 14.40
CA LYS A 78 -0.37 2.55 13.86
C LYS A 78 -0.78 3.11 12.50
N ASN A 79 -0.29 4.29 12.14
CA ASN A 79 -0.61 4.95 10.87
C ASN A 79 0.13 4.35 9.68
N ALA A 80 1.24 3.62 9.92
CA ALA A 80 2.03 3.00 8.87
C ALA A 80 1.44 1.66 8.44
N THR A 81 1.15 1.52 7.16
CA THR A 81 0.98 0.25 6.46
C THR A 81 2.12 0.12 5.47
N ILE A 82 2.99 -0.87 5.66
CA ILE A 82 4.18 -1.04 4.81
C ILE A 82 3.76 -1.67 3.49
N LYS A 83 4.04 -1.00 2.38
CA LYS A 83 3.69 -1.47 1.04
C LYS A 83 4.89 -2.15 0.39
N VAL A 84 4.72 -3.39 -0.06
CA VAL A 84 5.77 -4.22 -0.66
C VAL A 84 5.31 -4.80 -2.01
N PRO A 85 6.20 -4.99 -2.98
CA PRO A 85 5.84 -5.60 -4.26
C PRO A 85 5.50 -7.09 -4.11
N CYS A 86 4.64 -7.63 -4.98
CA CYS A 86 4.34 -9.06 -5.07
C CYS A 86 5.47 -9.83 -5.78
N THR A 87 6.64 -9.86 -5.13
CA THR A 87 7.83 -10.63 -5.54
C THR A 87 8.15 -11.69 -4.47
N PRO A 88 9.01 -12.67 -4.74
CA PRO A 88 9.43 -13.62 -3.71
C PRO A 88 9.96 -12.94 -2.45
N ASP A 89 10.81 -11.92 -2.59
CA ASP A 89 11.33 -11.18 -1.43
C ASP A 89 10.26 -10.31 -0.77
N GLY A 90 9.41 -9.62 -1.53
CA GLY A 90 8.30 -8.84 -0.96
C GLY A 90 7.32 -9.70 -0.16
N LEU A 91 6.99 -10.91 -0.63
CA LEU A 91 6.15 -11.86 0.11
C LEU A 91 6.84 -12.38 1.39
N ARG A 92 8.16 -12.63 1.35
CA ARG A 92 8.94 -12.98 2.54
C ARG A 92 8.97 -11.84 3.56
N VAL A 93 9.14 -10.60 3.10
CA VAL A 93 9.07 -9.40 3.94
C VAL A 93 7.68 -9.26 4.53
N CYS A 94 6.62 -9.38 3.72
CA CYS A 94 5.23 -9.37 4.20
C CYS A 94 5.04 -10.38 5.34
N LYS A 95 5.48 -11.63 5.14
CA LYS A 95 5.36 -12.68 6.15
C LYS A 95 6.08 -12.34 7.46
N LYS A 96 7.25 -11.72 7.38
CA LYS A 96 8.04 -11.37 8.55
C LYS A 96 7.46 -10.17 9.28
N LEU A 97 7.12 -9.09 8.57
CA LEU A 97 6.51 -7.89 9.14
C LEU A 97 5.14 -8.18 9.77
N SER A 98 4.33 -9.01 9.13
CA SER A 98 3.03 -9.44 9.66
C SER A 98 3.14 -10.21 10.99
N ARG A 99 4.19 -11.02 11.18
CA ARG A 99 4.47 -11.68 12.47
C ARG A 99 4.90 -10.69 13.55
N ASP A 100 5.51 -9.57 13.15
CA ASP A 100 5.89 -8.48 14.03
C ASP A 100 4.71 -7.49 14.26
N LEU A 101 3.48 -7.88 13.87
CA LEU A 101 2.24 -7.11 14.00
C LEU A 101 2.24 -5.79 13.20
N VAL A 102 3.07 -5.69 12.17
CA VAL A 102 3.08 -4.57 11.24
C VAL A 102 2.06 -4.81 10.13
N ASN A 103 1.24 -3.82 9.84
CA ASN A 103 0.31 -3.88 8.71
C ASN A 103 1.07 -3.87 7.39
N VAL A 104 0.70 -4.74 6.46
CA VAL A 104 1.33 -4.83 5.14
C VAL A 104 0.31 -4.77 4.02
N ASN A 105 0.61 -3.98 2.99
CA ASN A 105 -0.10 -3.91 1.72
C ASN A 105 0.79 -4.53 0.64
N VAL A 106 0.35 -5.62 0.02
CA VAL A 106 1.09 -6.23 -1.10
C VAL A 106 0.59 -5.64 -2.41
N THR A 107 1.46 -4.93 -3.11
CA THR A 107 1.16 -4.26 -4.39
C THR A 107 1.65 -5.07 -5.60
N LEU A 108 1.34 -4.57 -6.80
CA LEU A 108 1.64 -5.24 -8.08
C LEU A 108 0.95 -6.60 -8.18
N ILE A 109 -0.33 -6.63 -7.84
CA ILE A 109 -1.18 -7.80 -7.98
C ILE A 109 -1.86 -7.75 -9.36
N PHE A 110 -1.59 -8.75 -10.19
CA PHE A 110 -2.12 -8.89 -11.54
C PHE A 110 -2.89 -10.20 -11.75
N SER A 111 -2.99 -11.04 -10.72
CA SER A 111 -3.74 -12.29 -10.78
C SER A 111 -4.28 -12.71 -9.41
N ALA A 112 -5.35 -13.50 -9.41
CA ALA A 112 -5.92 -14.08 -8.20
C ALA A 112 -4.89 -14.99 -7.46
N ALA A 113 -4.04 -15.71 -8.19
CA ALA A 113 -2.99 -16.52 -7.58
C ALA A 113 -1.99 -15.69 -6.76
N GLN A 114 -1.60 -14.50 -7.24
CA GLN A 114 -0.76 -13.57 -6.49
C GLN A 114 -1.48 -13.07 -5.23
N ALA A 115 -2.78 -12.77 -5.32
CA ALA A 115 -3.58 -12.35 -4.17
C ALA A 115 -3.65 -13.44 -3.09
N ILE A 116 -3.80 -14.72 -3.48
CA ILE A 116 -3.75 -15.87 -2.55
C ILE A 116 -2.40 -15.92 -1.82
N LEU A 117 -1.30 -15.73 -2.54
CA LEU A 117 0.04 -15.75 -1.93
C LEU A 117 0.21 -14.59 -0.94
N ALA A 118 -0.28 -13.38 -1.28
CA ALA A 118 -0.25 -12.23 -0.40
C ALA A 118 -1.05 -12.45 0.88
N ALA A 119 -2.28 -12.96 0.78
CA ALA A 119 -3.12 -13.31 1.94
C ALA A 119 -2.42 -14.35 2.83
N LYS A 120 -1.86 -15.40 2.22
CA LYS A 120 -1.11 -16.45 2.94
C LYS A 120 0.17 -15.92 3.60
N ALA A 121 0.78 -14.88 3.06
CA ALA A 121 1.89 -14.17 3.68
C ALA A 121 1.47 -13.28 4.86
N GLY A 122 0.17 -13.01 5.02
CA GLY A 122 -0.38 -12.22 6.13
C GLY A 122 -0.59 -10.75 5.77
N ALA A 123 -0.77 -10.43 4.49
CA ALA A 123 -1.12 -9.08 4.05
C ALA A 123 -2.45 -8.63 4.67
N LYS A 124 -2.49 -7.38 5.14
CA LYS A 124 -3.73 -6.70 5.54
C LYS A 124 -4.50 -6.21 4.32
N TYR A 125 -3.78 -5.76 3.31
CA TYR A 125 -4.31 -5.27 2.04
C TYR A 125 -3.55 -5.88 0.86
N VAL A 126 -4.24 -5.95 -0.27
CA VAL A 126 -3.63 -6.18 -1.59
C VAL A 126 -4.02 -5.02 -2.51
N SER A 127 -3.12 -4.66 -3.42
CA SER A 127 -3.37 -3.62 -4.43
C SER A 127 -3.39 -4.22 -5.84
N PRO A 128 -4.56 -4.65 -6.34
CA PRO A 128 -4.71 -5.11 -7.71
C PRO A 128 -4.56 -3.94 -8.69
N PHE A 129 -3.84 -4.18 -9.79
CA PHE A 129 -3.57 -3.16 -10.81
C PHE A 129 -4.60 -3.24 -11.95
N VAL A 130 -5.86 -2.90 -11.65
CA VAL A 130 -7.00 -2.98 -12.57
C VAL A 130 -6.71 -2.24 -13.88
N GLY A 131 -6.30 -0.97 -13.83
CA GLY A 131 -6.01 -0.19 -15.03
C GLY A 131 -4.89 -0.78 -15.89
N ARG A 132 -3.86 -1.38 -15.29
CA ARG A 132 -2.78 -2.06 -16.04
C ARG A 132 -3.25 -3.35 -16.70
N VAL A 133 -4.21 -4.04 -16.07
CA VAL A 133 -4.84 -5.22 -16.67
C VAL A 133 -5.67 -4.80 -17.88
N ASP A 134 -6.45 -3.71 -17.78
CA ASP A 134 -7.22 -3.13 -18.88
C ASP A 134 -6.31 -2.65 -20.03
N ASP A 135 -5.18 -1.99 -19.72
CA ASP A 135 -4.19 -1.54 -20.72
C ASP A 135 -3.64 -2.69 -21.58
N ASN A 136 -3.66 -3.92 -21.05
CA ASN A 136 -3.21 -5.13 -21.75
C ASN A 136 -4.35 -5.92 -22.39
N SER A 137 -5.50 -5.30 -22.65
CA SER A 137 -6.66 -5.90 -23.30
C SER A 137 -7.34 -7.04 -22.53
N PHE A 138 -7.14 -7.10 -21.21
CA PHE A 138 -7.90 -7.95 -20.30
C PHE A 138 -8.97 -7.12 -19.58
N VAL A 139 -9.91 -7.78 -18.91
CA VAL A 139 -10.96 -7.11 -18.14
C VAL A 139 -10.55 -7.01 -16.68
N GLY A 140 -10.02 -5.86 -16.29
CA GLY A 140 -9.43 -5.68 -14.95
C GLY A 140 -10.41 -5.85 -13.80
N ILE A 141 -11.70 -5.57 -14.00
CA ILE A 141 -12.72 -5.78 -12.97
C ILE A 141 -12.91 -7.27 -12.63
N GLU A 142 -12.69 -8.18 -13.58
CA GLU A 142 -12.77 -9.62 -13.33
C GLU A 142 -11.70 -10.06 -12.32
N LEU A 143 -10.55 -9.38 -12.26
CA LEU A 143 -9.54 -9.64 -11.25
C LEU A 143 -10.07 -9.31 -9.84
N ILE A 144 -10.82 -8.23 -9.70
CA ILE A 144 -11.44 -7.87 -8.41
C ILE A 144 -12.49 -8.90 -8.02
N ASP A 145 -13.35 -9.33 -8.95
CA ASP A 145 -14.36 -10.36 -8.70
C ASP A 145 -13.71 -11.66 -8.23
N GLN A 146 -12.67 -12.14 -8.93
CA GLN A 146 -11.93 -13.35 -8.54
C GLN A 146 -11.29 -13.22 -7.13
N ILE A 147 -10.72 -12.07 -6.81
CA ILE A 147 -10.12 -11.84 -5.48
C ILE A 147 -11.21 -11.80 -4.41
N SER A 148 -12.34 -11.16 -4.69
CA SER A 148 -13.47 -11.09 -3.77
C SER A 148 -14.07 -12.45 -3.46
N ASP A 149 -14.15 -13.34 -4.47
CA ASP A 149 -14.66 -14.70 -4.30
C ASP A 149 -13.71 -15.59 -3.46
N ILE A 150 -12.40 -15.26 -3.46
CA ILE A 150 -11.38 -16.04 -2.75
C ILE A 150 -11.25 -15.60 -1.28
N TYR A 151 -11.41 -14.32 -1.00
CA TYR A 151 -11.23 -13.71 0.33
C TYR A 151 -12.51 -13.77 1.17
#